data_64aaabc8acf540c4152fc1ff86c5c0e0
#
_entry.id   64aaabc8acf540c4152fc1ff86c5c0e0
#
_cell.length_a   1.000
_cell.length_b   1.000
_cell.length_c   1.000
_cell.angle_alpha   90.00
_cell.angle_beta   90.00
_cell.angle_gamma   90.00
#
_symmetry.space_group_name_H-M   'P 1'
#
loop_
_entity.id
_entity.type
_entity.pdbx_description
1 polymer ?
#
loop_
_entity_poly.entity_id
_entity_poly.type
_entity_poly.pdbx_seq_one_letter_code
_entity_poly.pdbx_strand_id
1 'polypeptide(L)'
;PPTQTEKPSTDKDTSIDEKPSIEQKPNIEQKPSVDEKPSEEIKPSPENNSNLGEVNDKFMTQVENLIYEKVNEERTKAGLETLSYNTTMEKYARIKSQDMGDNNYFSHEDLSGNLITTQMKNDGVTYRAWGENIAYIGGVSDANALAEQFMTNWMNSQGHRENILSSKFSSIGVGVYKIGNKVYATQEF
;
A
#
# COMPACT_ATOMS: atom_id res chain seq x y z
N PRO A 1 -26.60 35.04 31.67
CA PRO A 1 -26.65 33.72 31.10
C PRO A 1 -25.25 33.31 30.67
N PRO A 2 -24.72 32.17 31.13
CA PRO A 2 -23.39 31.76 30.78
C PRO A 2 -23.40 30.99 29.45
N THR A 3 -22.47 31.33 28.59
CA THR A 3 -22.16 30.75 27.33
C THR A 3 -21.59 29.32 27.54
N GLN A 4 -22.23 28.31 26.98
CA GLN A 4 -21.72 26.95 26.99
C GLN A 4 -20.63 26.82 25.91
N THR A 5 -19.44 26.48 26.34
CA THR A 5 -18.33 26.04 25.49
C THR A 5 -18.59 24.59 25.08
N GLU A 6 -18.85 24.36 23.80
CA GLU A 6 -18.91 23.01 23.21
C GLU A 6 -17.52 22.38 23.20
N LYS A 7 -17.46 21.17 23.75
CA LYS A 7 -16.31 20.30 23.79
C LYS A 7 -16.19 19.62 22.39
N PRO A 8 -15.02 19.56 21.76
CA PRO A 8 -14.90 18.86 20.49
C PRO A 8 -15.14 17.37 20.67
N SER A 9 -16.01 16.84 19.81
CA SER A 9 -16.30 15.42 19.66
C SER A 9 -15.04 14.68 19.22
N THR A 10 -14.66 13.70 20.01
CA THR A 10 -13.64 12.73 19.61
C THR A 10 -14.30 11.77 18.64
N ASP A 11 -14.07 11.95 17.33
CA ASP A 11 -14.40 10.96 16.34
C ASP A 11 -13.58 9.69 16.62
N LYS A 12 -14.30 8.65 16.98
CA LYS A 12 -13.73 7.32 17.12
C LYS A 12 -13.35 6.83 15.73
N ASP A 13 -12.05 6.67 15.52
CA ASP A 13 -11.46 5.88 14.46
C ASP A 13 -12.05 4.48 14.48
N THR A 14 -12.86 4.17 13.46
CA THR A 14 -13.38 2.83 13.25
C THR A 14 -12.53 2.19 12.15
N SER A 15 -11.33 1.73 12.53
CA SER A 15 -10.57 0.80 11.71
C SER A 15 -11.31 -0.53 11.64
N ILE A 16 -11.91 -0.81 10.51
CA ILE A 16 -12.47 -2.14 10.22
C ILE A 16 -11.42 -2.89 9.42
N ASP A 17 -10.66 -3.74 10.12
CA ASP A 17 -9.84 -4.78 9.51
C ASP A 17 -10.76 -5.84 8.89
N GLU A 18 -11.06 -5.72 7.62
CA GLU A 18 -11.58 -6.84 6.85
C GLU A 18 -10.45 -7.50 6.05
N LYS A 19 -9.96 -8.60 6.59
CA LYS A 19 -9.14 -9.58 5.90
C LYS A 19 -9.97 -10.22 4.78
N PRO A 20 -9.61 -10.12 3.51
CA PRO A 20 -10.27 -10.91 2.48
C PRO A 20 -9.90 -12.37 2.67
N SER A 21 -10.86 -13.15 3.17
CA SER A 21 -10.78 -14.61 3.20
C SER A 21 -11.03 -15.15 1.81
N ILE A 22 -9.98 -15.55 1.11
CA ILE A 22 -10.08 -16.52 0.03
C ILE A 22 -9.09 -17.63 0.31
N GLU A 23 -9.49 -18.56 1.17
CA GLU A 23 -8.96 -19.91 1.17
C GLU A 23 -9.71 -20.71 0.09
N GLN A 24 -9.05 -20.97 -1.02
CA GLN A 24 -9.34 -22.14 -1.82
C GLN A 24 -8.03 -22.91 -2.00
N LYS A 25 -7.92 -24.00 -1.24
CA LYS A 25 -6.97 -25.07 -1.47
C LYS A 25 -7.45 -25.90 -2.66
N PRO A 26 -6.64 -26.17 -3.66
CA PRO A 26 -6.75 -27.41 -4.40
C PRO A 26 -5.84 -28.46 -3.77
N ASN A 27 -6.46 -29.53 -3.32
CA ASN A 27 -5.84 -30.79 -2.98
C ASN A 27 -5.42 -31.50 -4.28
N ILE A 28 -4.14 -31.73 -4.50
CA ILE A 28 -3.65 -32.79 -5.38
C ILE A 28 -2.40 -33.40 -4.75
N GLU A 29 -2.60 -34.57 -4.12
CA GLU A 29 -1.55 -35.56 -3.96
C GLU A 29 -1.11 -36.07 -5.32
N GLN A 30 0.18 -35.96 -5.60
CA GLN A 30 0.92 -37.01 -6.31
C GLN A 30 2.43 -36.78 -6.15
N LYS A 31 3.05 -37.75 -5.48
CA LYS A 31 4.49 -37.95 -5.40
C LYS A 31 4.94 -38.72 -6.66
N PRO A 32 6.05 -38.34 -7.26
CA PRO A 32 7.07 -39.34 -7.65
C PRO A 32 8.43 -39.02 -7.05
N SER A 33 9.00 -40.04 -6.50
CA SER A 33 10.41 -40.15 -6.13
C SER A 33 11.27 -40.29 -7.40
N VAL A 34 12.28 -39.42 -7.55
CA VAL A 34 13.50 -39.73 -8.30
C VAL A 34 14.67 -39.07 -7.61
N ASP A 35 15.68 -39.88 -7.29
CA ASP A 35 16.99 -39.47 -6.81
C ASP A 35 17.70 -38.61 -7.87
N GLU A 36 18.11 -37.37 -7.52
CA GLU A 36 19.16 -36.67 -8.26
C GLU A 36 20.13 -35.94 -7.31
N LYS A 37 21.40 -36.20 -7.56
CA LYS A 37 22.67 -35.74 -7.09
C LYS A 37 22.71 -34.20 -6.85
N PRO A 38 23.42 -33.70 -5.83
CA PRO A 38 23.51 -32.27 -5.54
C PRO A 38 24.24 -31.53 -6.67
N SER A 39 23.52 -30.61 -7.30
CA SER A 39 24.10 -29.62 -8.21
C SER A 39 24.69 -28.47 -7.39
N GLU A 40 25.87 -28.04 -7.79
CA GLU A 40 26.64 -26.94 -7.22
C GLU A 40 25.81 -25.65 -7.09
N GLU A 41 25.91 -25.05 -5.93
CA GLU A 41 25.35 -23.76 -5.57
C GLU A 41 25.98 -22.66 -6.45
N ILE A 42 25.25 -22.19 -7.45
CA ILE A 42 25.65 -21.05 -8.28
C ILE A 42 25.44 -19.80 -7.41
N LYS A 43 26.51 -19.28 -6.81
CA LYS A 43 26.53 -17.96 -6.20
C LYS A 43 26.13 -16.92 -7.24
N PRO A 44 25.08 -16.09 -7.01
CA PRO A 44 24.73 -15.03 -7.93
C PRO A 44 25.85 -14.01 -8.05
N SER A 45 26.23 -13.68 -9.27
CA SER A 45 27.24 -12.66 -9.57
C SER A 45 26.72 -11.27 -9.18
N PRO A 46 27.56 -10.38 -8.64
CA PRO A 46 27.13 -9.03 -8.18
C PRO A 46 26.51 -8.16 -9.29
N GLU A 47 26.84 -8.41 -10.55
CA GLU A 47 26.25 -7.67 -11.69
C GLU A 47 24.79 -8.01 -11.95
N ASN A 48 24.32 -9.19 -11.55
CA ASN A 48 22.92 -9.60 -11.74
C ASN A 48 22.00 -8.99 -10.67
N ASN A 49 22.54 -8.57 -9.54
CA ASN A 49 21.76 -8.04 -8.43
C ASN A 49 21.43 -6.53 -8.61
N SER A 50 22.32 -5.74 -9.23
CA SER A 50 22.07 -4.34 -9.55
C SER A 50 20.97 -4.16 -10.61
N ASN A 51 20.97 -5.02 -11.63
CA ASN A 51 19.97 -4.98 -12.72
C ASN A 51 18.56 -5.37 -12.22
N LEU A 52 18.47 -6.33 -11.30
CA LEU A 52 17.18 -6.72 -10.68
C LEU A 52 16.62 -5.61 -9.77
N GLY A 53 17.50 -4.86 -9.08
CA GLY A 53 17.11 -3.70 -8.28
C GLY A 53 16.48 -2.61 -9.14
N GLU A 54 17.17 -2.18 -10.20
CA GLU A 54 16.65 -1.16 -11.13
C GLU A 54 15.33 -1.56 -11.82
N VAL A 55 15.18 -2.82 -12.18
CA VAL A 55 13.93 -3.34 -12.80
C VAL A 55 12.78 -3.31 -11.80
N ASN A 56 13.03 -3.68 -10.55
CA ASN A 56 12.01 -3.61 -9.50
C ASN A 56 11.64 -2.15 -9.19
N ASP A 57 12.61 -1.24 -9.12
CA ASP A 57 12.35 0.19 -8.86
C ASP A 57 11.49 0.81 -9.96
N LYS A 58 11.80 0.52 -11.23
CA LYS A 58 10.98 0.97 -12.37
C LYS A 58 9.57 0.40 -12.34
N PHE A 59 9.44 -0.88 -11.99
CA PHE A 59 8.14 -1.53 -11.87
C PHE A 59 7.31 -0.90 -10.74
N MET A 60 7.91 -0.68 -9.57
CA MET A 60 7.22 -0.06 -8.43
C MET A 60 6.76 1.36 -8.76
N THR A 61 7.64 2.19 -9.34
CA THR A 61 7.29 3.54 -9.79
C THR A 61 6.17 3.55 -10.84
N GLN A 62 6.16 2.58 -11.76
CA GLN A 62 5.08 2.46 -12.73
C GLN A 62 3.74 2.15 -12.05
N VAL A 63 3.71 1.23 -11.09
CA VAL A 63 2.49 0.90 -10.33
C VAL A 63 2.00 2.10 -9.53
N GLU A 64 2.90 2.85 -8.87
CA GLU A 64 2.58 4.07 -8.12
C GLU A 64 1.89 5.12 -9.00
N ASN A 65 2.45 5.39 -10.17
CA ASN A 65 1.88 6.35 -11.13
C ASN A 65 0.49 5.90 -11.62
N LEU A 66 0.34 4.63 -11.96
CA LEU A 66 -0.94 4.07 -12.41
C LEU A 66 -2.02 4.13 -11.30
N ILE A 67 -1.65 3.86 -10.05
CA ILE A 67 -2.56 3.99 -8.91
C ILE A 67 -2.99 5.46 -8.75
N TYR A 68 -2.05 6.41 -8.80
CA TYR A 68 -2.35 7.83 -8.71
C TYR A 68 -3.32 8.31 -9.81
N GLU A 69 -3.07 7.92 -11.06
CA GLU A 69 -3.96 8.22 -12.19
C GLU A 69 -5.37 7.68 -11.95
N LYS A 70 -5.48 6.41 -11.54
CA LYS A 70 -6.77 5.76 -11.28
C LYS A 70 -7.53 6.36 -10.09
N VAL A 71 -6.84 6.81 -9.04
CA VAL A 71 -7.47 7.57 -7.95
C VAL A 71 -8.15 8.82 -8.49
N ASN A 72 -7.45 9.57 -9.34
CA ASN A 72 -7.99 10.80 -9.91
C ASN A 72 -9.10 10.55 -10.95
N GLU A 73 -9.06 9.42 -11.65
CA GLU A 73 -10.19 8.98 -12.48
C GLU A 73 -11.44 8.72 -11.63
N GLU A 74 -11.34 8.00 -10.52
CA GLU A 74 -12.46 7.71 -9.62
C GLU A 74 -13.02 8.99 -8.99
N ARG A 75 -12.15 9.91 -8.58
CA ARG A 75 -12.57 11.22 -8.06
C ARG A 75 -13.29 12.04 -9.11
N THR A 76 -12.78 12.08 -10.34
CA THR A 76 -13.42 12.77 -11.46
C THR A 76 -14.82 12.18 -11.77
N LYS A 77 -14.95 10.85 -11.79
CA LYS A 77 -16.25 10.16 -11.96
C LYS A 77 -17.23 10.53 -10.85
N ALA A 78 -16.74 10.79 -9.64
CA ALA A 78 -17.53 11.22 -8.49
C ALA A 78 -17.79 12.74 -8.46
N GLY A 79 -17.31 13.52 -9.43
CA GLY A 79 -17.48 14.98 -9.49
C GLY A 79 -16.61 15.73 -8.46
N LEU A 80 -15.51 15.14 -8.01
CA LEU A 80 -14.57 15.72 -7.06
C LEU A 80 -13.33 16.28 -7.75
N GLU A 81 -12.73 17.30 -7.13
CA GLU A 81 -11.42 17.79 -7.55
C GLU A 81 -10.37 16.68 -7.48
N THR A 82 -9.46 16.65 -8.44
CA THR A 82 -8.31 15.72 -8.43
C THR A 82 -7.33 16.06 -7.32
N LEU A 83 -6.66 15.04 -6.80
CA LEU A 83 -5.56 15.21 -5.82
C LEU A 83 -4.28 15.56 -6.57
N SER A 84 -3.49 16.49 -6.02
CA SER A 84 -2.12 16.71 -6.48
C SER A 84 -1.19 15.61 -5.97
N TYR A 85 -0.14 15.30 -6.76
CA TYR A 85 0.87 14.36 -6.28
C TYR A 85 1.76 14.98 -5.21
N ASN A 86 2.01 14.28 -4.12
CA ASN A 86 2.77 14.76 -2.97
C ASN A 86 3.97 13.83 -2.70
N THR A 87 5.16 14.28 -3.08
CA THR A 87 6.40 13.50 -2.92
C THR A 87 6.80 13.28 -1.45
N THR A 88 6.36 14.14 -0.54
CA THR A 88 6.56 13.91 0.90
C THR A 88 5.69 12.74 1.36
N MET A 89 4.42 12.71 0.98
CA MET A 89 3.54 11.58 1.30
C MET A 89 3.97 10.30 0.59
N GLU A 90 4.46 10.36 -0.66
CA GLU A 90 5.07 9.23 -1.37
C GLU A 90 6.21 8.60 -0.57
N LYS A 91 7.10 9.42 -0.01
CA LYS A 91 8.20 8.92 0.84
C LYS A 91 7.67 8.06 1.99
N TYR A 92 6.64 8.54 2.72
CA TYR A 92 6.09 7.79 3.86
C TYR A 92 5.27 6.58 3.42
N ALA A 93 4.55 6.66 2.32
CA ALA A 93 3.86 5.54 1.72
C ALA A 93 4.84 4.41 1.33
N ARG A 94 6.00 4.74 0.74
CA ARG A 94 7.06 3.77 0.44
C ARG A 94 7.67 3.17 1.70
N ILE A 95 7.95 3.99 2.72
CA ILE A 95 8.45 3.51 4.02
C ILE A 95 7.45 2.51 4.62
N LYS A 96 6.16 2.83 4.62
CA LYS A 96 5.12 1.94 5.16
C LYS A 96 5.02 0.64 4.39
N SER A 97 4.98 0.69 3.08
CA SER A 97 4.92 -0.51 2.23
C SER A 97 6.15 -1.41 2.40
N GLN A 98 7.33 -0.80 2.48
CA GLN A 98 8.59 -1.53 2.72
C GLN A 98 8.60 -2.15 4.12
N ASP A 99 8.22 -1.43 5.14
CA ASP A 99 8.20 -1.91 6.53
C ASP A 99 7.27 -3.13 6.67
N MET A 100 6.06 -3.07 6.09
CA MET A 100 5.15 -4.22 6.05
C MET A 100 5.77 -5.43 5.33
N GLY A 101 6.44 -5.20 4.21
CA GLY A 101 7.06 -6.27 3.42
C GLY A 101 8.25 -6.91 4.11
N ASP A 102 9.20 -6.10 4.57
CA ASP A 102 10.45 -6.56 5.19
C ASP A 102 10.20 -7.27 6.53
N ASN A 103 9.23 -6.78 7.31
CA ASN A 103 8.89 -7.32 8.61
C ASN A 103 7.71 -8.31 8.59
N ASN A 104 7.17 -8.61 7.40
CA ASN A 104 6.12 -9.61 7.17
C ASN A 104 4.89 -9.42 8.08
N TYR A 105 4.36 -8.19 8.14
CA TYR A 105 3.12 -7.87 8.79
C TYR A 105 2.19 -7.09 7.85
N PHE A 106 0.90 -6.96 8.23
CA PHE A 106 -0.07 -6.16 7.50
C PHE A 106 -1.00 -5.46 8.49
N SER A 107 -0.73 -4.20 8.76
CA SER A 107 -1.49 -3.35 9.70
C SER A 107 -1.14 -1.89 9.45
N HIS A 108 -2.04 -0.96 9.81
CA HIS A 108 -1.75 0.48 9.86
C HIS A 108 -0.68 0.82 10.90
N GLU A 109 -0.67 0.14 12.04
CA GLU A 109 0.37 0.27 13.05
C GLU A 109 1.60 -0.57 12.67
N ASP A 110 2.79 -0.07 13.02
CA ASP A 110 4.04 -0.83 12.94
C ASP A 110 4.12 -1.87 14.08
N LEU A 111 5.20 -2.66 14.11
CA LEU A 111 5.40 -3.67 15.16
C LEU A 111 5.60 -3.07 16.57
N SER A 112 5.73 -1.75 16.68
CA SER A 112 5.82 -1.01 17.94
C SER A 112 4.50 -0.33 18.32
N GLY A 113 3.45 -0.50 17.51
CA GLY A 113 2.12 0.10 17.72
C GLY A 113 2.03 1.57 17.30
N ASN A 114 2.91 2.04 16.41
CA ASN A 114 2.90 3.41 15.91
C ASN A 114 2.33 3.48 14.49
N LEU A 115 1.50 4.49 14.23
CA LEU A 115 1.14 4.89 12.87
C LEU A 115 2.31 5.60 12.20
N ILE A 116 2.34 5.61 10.87
CA ILE A 116 3.35 6.34 10.08
C ILE A 116 3.39 7.84 10.42
N THR A 117 2.28 8.40 10.89
CA THR A 117 2.19 9.78 11.37
C THR A 117 3.10 10.09 12.55
N THR A 118 3.49 9.10 13.34
CA THR A 118 4.50 9.26 14.40
C THR A 118 5.85 9.64 13.81
N GLN A 119 6.26 8.96 12.75
CA GLN A 119 7.49 9.28 12.04
C GLN A 119 7.38 10.63 11.33
N MET A 120 6.26 10.91 10.64
CA MET A 120 6.00 12.22 10.02
C MET A 120 6.18 13.36 11.02
N LYS A 121 5.61 13.23 12.22
CA LYS A 121 5.72 14.22 13.30
C LYS A 121 7.16 14.40 13.76
N ASN A 122 7.92 13.31 13.93
CA ASN A 122 9.33 13.36 14.33
C ASN A 122 10.19 14.04 13.27
N ASP A 123 9.85 13.88 11.99
CA ASP A 123 10.51 14.51 10.84
C ASP A 123 10.03 15.97 10.62
N GLY A 124 9.10 16.48 11.46
CA GLY A 124 8.59 17.86 11.38
C GLY A 124 7.54 18.08 10.28
N VAL A 125 6.96 17.02 9.72
CA VAL A 125 5.90 17.11 8.72
C VAL A 125 4.58 17.46 9.38
N THR A 126 3.89 18.45 8.82
CA THR A 126 2.57 18.91 9.28
C THR A 126 1.52 18.70 8.21
N TYR A 127 0.31 18.34 8.64
CA TYR A 127 -0.85 18.16 7.77
C TYR A 127 -2.13 18.65 8.47
N ARG A 128 -3.17 18.95 7.69
CA ARG A 128 -4.48 19.37 8.22
C ARG A 128 -5.44 18.19 8.39
N ALA A 129 -5.33 17.24 7.49
CA ALA A 129 -6.05 15.98 7.51
C ALA A 129 -5.09 14.91 7.01
N TRP A 130 -5.28 13.69 7.48
CA TRP A 130 -4.50 12.53 7.08
C TRP A 130 -5.41 11.32 6.93
N GLY A 131 -5.07 10.44 6.02
CA GLY A 131 -5.72 9.15 5.82
C GLY A 131 -4.77 8.18 5.14
N GLU A 132 -4.88 6.90 5.45
CA GLU A 132 -4.05 5.83 4.90
C GLU A 132 -4.91 4.72 4.33
N ASN A 133 -4.55 4.23 3.15
CA ASN A 133 -5.04 2.98 2.59
C ASN A 133 -3.87 2.05 2.38
N ILE A 134 -3.97 0.82 2.85
CA ILE A 134 -2.95 -0.21 2.65
C ILE A 134 -3.55 -1.43 1.97
N ALA A 135 -2.75 -2.11 1.15
CA ALA A 135 -3.10 -3.39 0.55
C ALA A 135 -1.85 -4.19 0.17
N TYR A 136 -1.99 -5.49 -0.01
CA TYR A 136 -0.99 -6.29 -0.70
C TYR A 136 -1.63 -7.29 -1.66
N ILE A 137 -0.92 -7.59 -2.74
CA ILE A 137 -1.35 -8.54 -3.77
C ILE A 137 -0.17 -9.45 -4.09
N GLY A 138 -0.43 -10.73 -4.29
CA GLY A 138 0.56 -11.72 -4.71
C GLY A 138 0.25 -12.30 -6.08
N GLY A 139 1.30 -12.73 -6.80
CA GLY A 139 1.16 -13.48 -8.04
C GLY A 139 0.85 -12.65 -9.29
N VAL A 140 0.86 -11.31 -9.20
CA VAL A 140 0.64 -10.41 -10.35
C VAL A 140 1.95 -9.73 -10.71
N SER A 141 2.37 -9.82 -11.97
CA SER A 141 3.63 -9.27 -12.47
C SER A 141 3.45 -8.15 -13.51
N ASP A 142 2.24 -7.94 -14.01
CA ASP A 142 1.91 -6.81 -14.89
C ASP A 142 1.49 -5.60 -14.07
N ALA A 143 2.12 -4.44 -14.34
CA ALA A 143 1.91 -3.24 -13.55
C ALA A 143 0.49 -2.66 -13.71
N ASN A 144 -0.10 -2.73 -14.91
CA ASN A 144 -1.45 -2.24 -15.14
C ASN A 144 -2.48 -3.13 -14.44
N ALA A 145 -2.35 -4.46 -14.59
CA ALA A 145 -3.23 -5.41 -13.92
C ALA A 145 -3.14 -5.29 -12.40
N LEU A 146 -1.95 -5.05 -11.86
CA LEU A 146 -1.72 -4.88 -10.44
C LEU A 146 -2.36 -3.59 -9.91
N ALA A 147 -2.15 -2.46 -10.57
CA ALA A 147 -2.78 -1.19 -10.20
C ALA A 147 -4.31 -1.25 -10.29
N GLU A 148 -4.85 -1.91 -11.33
CA GLU A 148 -6.29 -2.14 -11.46
C GLU A 148 -6.84 -2.97 -10.30
N GLN A 149 -6.14 -4.02 -9.91
CA GLN A 149 -6.57 -4.89 -8.81
C GLN A 149 -6.51 -4.16 -7.46
N PHE A 150 -5.46 -3.37 -7.19
CA PHE A 150 -5.40 -2.52 -6.00
C PHE A 150 -6.59 -1.56 -5.94
N MET A 151 -6.83 -0.82 -7.01
CA MET A 151 -7.93 0.14 -7.06
C MET A 151 -9.29 -0.53 -6.93
N THR A 152 -9.51 -1.67 -7.59
CA THR A 152 -10.75 -2.45 -7.46
C THR A 152 -10.98 -2.87 -6.01
N ASN A 153 -9.94 -3.38 -5.33
CA ASN A 153 -10.04 -3.80 -3.93
C ASN A 153 -10.37 -2.60 -3.02
N TRP A 154 -9.67 -1.49 -3.16
CA TRP A 154 -9.91 -0.29 -2.36
C TRP A 154 -11.28 0.33 -2.61
N MET A 155 -11.72 0.42 -3.86
CA MET A 155 -13.05 0.98 -4.20
C MET A 155 -14.21 0.07 -3.76
N ASN A 156 -14.00 -1.23 -3.61
CA ASN A 156 -14.98 -2.17 -3.07
C ASN A 156 -15.03 -2.20 -1.54
N SER A 157 -14.01 -1.66 -0.87
CA SER A 157 -13.97 -1.50 0.59
C SER A 157 -14.49 -0.12 0.97
N GLN A 158 -15.49 -0.04 1.86
CA GLN A 158 -16.11 1.22 2.24
C GLN A 158 -15.11 2.24 2.79
N GLY A 159 -14.30 1.83 3.79
CA GLY A 159 -13.35 2.75 4.43
C GLY A 159 -12.27 3.26 3.48
N HIS A 160 -11.71 2.38 2.65
CA HIS A 160 -10.72 2.78 1.64
C HIS A 160 -11.31 3.71 0.58
N ARG A 161 -12.53 3.43 0.10
CA ARG A 161 -13.25 4.28 -0.84
C ARG A 161 -13.56 5.64 -0.26
N GLU A 162 -13.94 5.71 1.02
CA GLU A 162 -14.19 6.98 1.71
C GLU A 162 -12.94 7.86 1.75
N ASN A 163 -11.75 7.31 1.95
CA ASN A 163 -10.49 8.05 1.84
C ASN A 163 -10.27 8.57 0.41
N ILE A 164 -10.38 7.69 -0.60
CA ILE A 164 -10.17 8.06 -2.01
C ILE A 164 -11.12 9.18 -2.44
N LEU A 165 -12.37 9.15 -2.00
CA LEU A 165 -13.42 10.10 -2.37
C LEU A 165 -13.61 11.23 -1.34
N SER A 166 -12.74 11.37 -0.36
CA SER A 166 -12.84 12.44 0.63
C SER A 166 -12.51 13.81 0.02
N SER A 167 -13.38 14.79 0.27
CA SER A 167 -13.12 16.19 -0.08
C SER A 167 -12.19 16.89 0.92
N LYS A 168 -11.80 16.23 2.02
CA LYS A 168 -10.87 16.77 3.02
C LYS A 168 -9.42 16.74 2.54
N PHE A 169 -9.10 15.90 1.56
CA PHE A 169 -7.76 15.74 1.03
C PHE A 169 -7.58 16.53 -0.27
N SER A 170 -6.41 17.12 -0.44
CA SER A 170 -6.01 17.87 -1.64
C SER A 170 -4.79 17.28 -2.35
N SER A 171 -4.12 16.34 -1.71
CA SER A 171 -2.93 15.66 -2.26
C SER A 171 -2.87 14.21 -1.81
N ILE A 172 -2.06 13.42 -2.53
CA ILE A 172 -1.82 12.00 -2.25
C ILE A 172 -0.38 11.65 -2.57
N GLY A 173 0.22 10.77 -1.78
CA GLY A 173 1.42 10.02 -2.13
C GLY A 173 1.10 8.55 -2.21
N VAL A 174 1.68 7.86 -3.19
CA VAL A 174 1.53 6.42 -3.35
C VAL A 174 2.90 5.78 -3.22
N GLY A 175 3.01 4.73 -2.43
CA GLY A 175 4.24 3.98 -2.23
C GLY A 175 4.02 2.49 -2.44
N VAL A 176 4.87 1.88 -3.27
CA VAL A 176 4.80 0.46 -3.61
C VAL A 176 6.11 -0.22 -3.24
N TYR A 177 6.01 -1.41 -2.66
CA TYR A 177 7.16 -2.24 -2.35
C TYR A 177 6.95 -3.68 -2.76
N LYS A 178 7.86 -4.20 -3.60
CA LYS A 178 7.83 -5.57 -4.08
C LYS A 178 8.87 -6.41 -3.37
N ILE A 179 8.42 -7.48 -2.72
CA ILE A 179 9.28 -8.46 -2.09
C ILE A 179 8.83 -9.88 -2.49
N GLY A 180 9.71 -10.64 -3.12
CA GLY A 180 9.39 -11.96 -3.64
C GLY A 180 8.19 -11.91 -4.60
N ASN A 181 7.15 -12.66 -4.27
CA ASN A 181 5.91 -12.74 -5.06
C ASN A 181 4.80 -11.81 -4.55
N LYS A 182 5.08 -10.96 -3.56
CA LYS A 182 4.13 -10.01 -2.98
C LYS A 182 4.49 -8.58 -3.37
N VAL A 183 3.46 -7.78 -3.57
CA VAL A 183 3.57 -6.34 -3.76
C VAL A 183 2.67 -5.67 -2.73
N TYR A 184 3.25 -4.85 -1.88
CA TYR A 184 2.55 -4.00 -0.92
C TYR A 184 2.36 -2.62 -1.53
N ALA A 185 1.22 -2.01 -1.27
CA ALA A 185 0.92 -0.65 -1.71
C ALA A 185 0.24 0.13 -0.59
N THR A 186 0.67 1.38 -0.43
CA THR A 186 0.12 2.34 0.53
C THR A 186 -0.25 3.63 -0.21
N GLN A 187 -1.38 4.20 0.14
CA GLN A 187 -1.81 5.55 -0.22
C GLN A 187 -1.81 6.41 1.05
N GLU A 188 -1.10 7.52 1.02
CA GLU A 188 -1.08 8.54 2.07
C GLU A 188 -1.77 9.82 1.55
N PHE A 189 -2.83 10.23 2.23
CA PHE A 189 -3.64 11.40 1.87
C PHE A 189 -3.38 12.61 2.75
#